data_a52cc70c08d72c56802e30c8e6e3806f
#
_entry.id   a52cc70c08d72c56802e30c8e6e3806f
#
_cell.length_a   1.000
_cell.length_b   1.000
_cell.length_c   1.000
_cell.angle_alpha   90.00
_cell.angle_beta   90.00
_cell.angle_gamma   90.00
#
_symmetry.space_group_name_H-M   'P 1'
#
loop_
_entity.id
_entity.type
_entity.pdbx_description
1 polymer ?
#
loop_
_entity_poly.entity_id
_entity_poly.type
_entity_poly.pdbx_seq_one_letter_code
_entity_poly.pdbx_strand_id
1 'polypeptide(L)'
;AGTGLDARDLHDEHALIWAHQEFTVIRNIVAQLGDRPGLGIEIGAHSTIGRTGVIGFMMLAGPTVREAIERAIPYLALSPTHLRFSLEEGTARGGFAYAVAADDEIPPDVRAFVVERDLAGLATAFQGAQIDLELTAIETTLGAESAELLAEAWGLESAAVVARCATNRLVIPRQRVDVRLPQADENTARLF
;
A
#
# COMPACT_ATOMS: atom_id res chain seq x y z
N ALA A 1 -3.21 -15.94 -19.81
CA ALA A 1 -2.60 -17.21 -20.15
C ALA A 1 -1.33 -17.46 -19.35
N GLY A 2 -0.94 -18.72 -19.09
CA GLY A 2 0.34 -19.04 -18.44
C GLY A 2 0.41 -18.85 -16.93
N THR A 3 -0.70 -18.56 -16.25
CA THR A 3 -0.75 -18.36 -14.79
C THR A 3 -0.73 -19.66 -14.01
N GLY A 4 -1.12 -20.78 -14.63
CA GLY A 4 -1.34 -22.03 -13.93
C GLY A 4 -2.60 -22.03 -13.04
N LEU A 5 -3.40 -20.95 -13.06
CA LEU A 5 -4.65 -20.82 -12.32
C LEU A 5 -5.82 -21.27 -13.20
N ASP A 6 -6.80 -21.92 -12.59
CA ASP A 6 -8.06 -22.29 -13.25
C ASP A 6 -9.25 -21.49 -12.67
N ALA A 7 -10.43 -21.69 -13.24
CA ALA A 7 -11.62 -20.96 -12.79
C ALA A 7 -12.04 -21.32 -11.36
N ARG A 8 -11.63 -22.45 -10.82
CA ARG A 8 -11.93 -22.87 -9.44
C ARG A 8 -11.08 -22.08 -8.48
N ASP A 9 -9.79 -21.85 -8.81
CA ASP A 9 -8.88 -21.05 -7.99
C ASP A 9 -9.41 -19.62 -7.79
N LEU A 10 -10.09 -19.06 -8.80
CA LEU A 10 -10.66 -17.70 -8.75
C LEU A 10 -11.91 -17.59 -7.86
N HIS A 11 -12.54 -18.70 -7.53
CA HIS A 11 -13.76 -18.75 -6.70
C HIS A 11 -13.50 -19.36 -5.31
N ASP A 12 -12.30 -19.87 -5.07
CA ASP A 12 -11.91 -20.46 -3.80
C ASP A 12 -11.26 -19.40 -2.91
N GLU A 13 -11.95 -18.97 -1.86
CA GLU A 13 -11.47 -18.00 -0.88
C GLU A 13 -10.21 -18.47 -0.12
N HIS A 14 -9.91 -19.77 -0.18
CA HIS A 14 -8.73 -20.36 0.48
C HIS A 14 -7.61 -20.71 -0.50
N ALA A 15 -7.79 -20.43 -1.79
CA ALA A 15 -6.76 -20.70 -2.79
C ALA A 15 -5.51 -19.85 -2.50
N LEU A 16 -4.37 -20.53 -2.41
CA LEU A 16 -3.08 -19.86 -2.27
C LEU A 16 -2.53 -19.56 -3.67
N ILE A 17 -2.30 -18.30 -3.93
CA ILE A 17 -1.73 -17.81 -5.19
C ILE A 17 -0.29 -17.38 -4.91
N TRP A 18 0.66 -17.94 -5.69
CA TRP A 18 2.05 -17.56 -5.60
C TRP A 18 2.32 -16.21 -6.27
N ALA A 19 3.25 -15.43 -5.73
CA ALA A 19 3.63 -14.13 -6.29
C ALA A 19 3.93 -14.18 -7.80
N HIS A 20 4.64 -15.22 -8.29
CA HIS A 20 4.93 -15.36 -9.71
C HIS A 20 3.68 -15.58 -10.59
N GLN A 21 2.63 -16.21 -10.05
CA GLN A 21 1.34 -16.37 -10.74
C GLN A 21 0.62 -15.02 -10.81
N GLU A 22 0.62 -14.25 -9.74
CA GLU A 22 0.06 -12.90 -9.71
C GLU A 22 0.80 -11.97 -10.67
N PHE A 23 2.14 -11.97 -10.67
CA PHE A 23 2.90 -11.20 -11.67
C PHE A 23 2.57 -11.61 -13.10
N THR A 24 2.26 -12.87 -13.35
CA THR A 24 1.80 -13.32 -14.68
C THR A 24 0.40 -12.80 -15.00
N VAL A 25 -0.50 -12.73 -14.02
CA VAL A 25 -1.82 -12.06 -14.19
C VAL A 25 -1.62 -10.58 -14.53
N ILE A 26 -0.76 -9.88 -13.80
CA ILE A 26 -0.46 -8.46 -14.05
C ILE A 26 0.09 -8.26 -15.48
N ARG A 27 1.03 -9.08 -15.92
CA ARG A 27 1.53 -9.04 -17.31
C ARG A 27 0.42 -9.21 -18.34
N ASN A 28 -0.52 -10.14 -18.09
CA ASN A 28 -1.66 -10.33 -18.98
C ASN A 28 -2.59 -9.12 -18.98
N ILE A 29 -2.80 -8.47 -17.85
CA ILE A 29 -3.59 -7.22 -17.73
C ILE A 29 -2.93 -6.11 -18.54
N VAL A 30 -1.64 -5.86 -18.30
CA VAL A 30 -0.87 -4.84 -19.02
C VAL A 30 -0.84 -5.11 -20.53
N ALA A 31 -0.67 -6.37 -20.92
CA ALA A 31 -0.68 -6.73 -22.35
C ALA A 31 -2.03 -6.50 -23.03
N GLN A 32 -3.15 -6.61 -22.31
CA GLN A 32 -4.50 -6.42 -22.86
C GLN A 32 -4.97 -4.95 -22.79
N LEU A 33 -4.65 -4.24 -21.74
CA LEU A 33 -5.14 -2.87 -21.49
C LEU A 33 -4.12 -1.77 -21.85
N GLY A 34 -2.91 -2.17 -22.20
CA GLY A 34 -1.80 -1.27 -22.47
C GLY A 34 -0.98 -0.95 -21.22
N ASP A 35 0.32 -0.75 -21.40
CA ASP A 35 1.22 -0.26 -20.35
C ASP A 35 1.08 1.26 -20.27
N ARG A 36 0.18 1.72 -19.42
CA ARG A 36 -0.11 3.15 -19.24
C ARG A 36 -0.02 3.56 -17.78
N PRO A 37 0.45 4.79 -17.49
CA PRO A 37 0.41 5.37 -16.17
C PRO A 37 -1.01 5.32 -15.56
N GLY A 38 -1.09 5.00 -14.28
CA GLY A 38 -2.35 4.95 -13.54
C GLY A 38 -3.15 3.66 -13.64
N LEU A 39 -2.76 2.68 -14.49
CA LEU A 39 -3.48 1.41 -14.58
C LEU A 39 -3.49 0.66 -13.24
N GLY A 40 -2.36 0.65 -12.54
CA GLY A 40 -2.28 0.10 -11.19
C GLY A 40 -3.12 0.88 -10.18
N ILE A 41 -3.15 2.22 -10.29
CA ILE A 41 -3.96 3.10 -9.42
C ILE A 41 -5.44 2.78 -9.56
N GLU A 42 -5.95 2.64 -10.78
CA GLU A 42 -7.34 2.26 -11.03
C GLU A 42 -7.72 0.95 -10.33
N ILE A 43 -6.84 -0.04 -10.38
CA ILE A 43 -7.07 -1.34 -9.73
C ILE A 43 -6.95 -1.21 -8.21
N GLY A 44 -5.94 -0.48 -7.72
CA GLY A 44 -5.73 -0.21 -6.30
C GLY A 44 -6.90 0.51 -5.63
N ALA A 45 -7.57 1.40 -6.36
CA ALA A 45 -8.74 2.13 -5.88
C ALA A 45 -9.93 1.22 -5.48
N HIS A 46 -9.94 -0.04 -5.89
CA HIS A 46 -10.94 -1.04 -5.47
C HIS A 46 -10.52 -1.82 -4.22
N SER A 47 -9.36 -1.54 -3.64
CA SER A 47 -8.88 -2.19 -2.42
C SER A 47 -9.61 -1.60 -1.21
N THR A 48 -10.02 -2.46 -0.28
CA THR A 48 -10.60 -2.04 1.00
C THR A 48 -9.86 -2.73 2.14
N ILE A 49 -9.82 -2.09 3.31
CA ILE A 49 -9.14 -2.66 4.48
C ILE A 49 -9.73 -4.02 4.88
N GLY A 50 -11.03 -4.25 4.68
CA GLY A 50 -11.66 -5.53 4.93
C GLY A 50 -11.17 -6.65 4.02
N ARG A 51 -10.65 -6.35 2.84
CA ARG A 51 -10.05 -7.34 1.92
C ARG A 51 -8.64 -7.77 2.33
N THR A 52 -8.00 -7.03 3.23
CA THR A 52 -6.70 -7.42 3.81
C THR A 52 -6.86 -8.43 4.96
N GLY A 53 -8.09 -8.89 5.21
CA GLY A 53 -8.38 -9.93 6.19
C GLY A 53 -7.93 -9.55 7.61
N VAL A 54 -7.30 -10.48 8.30
CA VAL A 54 -6.85 -10.31 9.70
C VAL A 54 -5.89 -9.12 9.86
N ILE A 55 -5.07 -8.82 8.85
CA ILE A 55 -4.12 -7.70 8.90
C ILE A 55 -4.87 -6.38 8.99
N GLY A 56 -5.95 -6.21 8.21
CA GLY A 56 -6.80 -5.03 8.29
C GLY A 56 -7.41 -4.84 9.69
N PHE A 57 -7.88 -5.92 10.31
CA PHE A 57 -8.39 -5.86 11.69
C PHE A 57 -7.30 -5.53 12.70
N MET A 58 -6.09 -6.08 12.57
CA MET A 58 -4.94 -5.74 13.40
C MET A 58 -4.62 -4.25 13.32
N MET A 59 -4.61 -3.70 12.11
CA MET A 59 -4.34 -2.27 11.89
C MET A 59 -5.43 -1.41 12.52
N LEU A 60 -6.71 -1.75 12.34
CA LEU A 60 -7.83 -0.99 12.90
C LEU A 60 -7.87 -1.02 14.43
N ALA A 61 -7.54 -2.17 15.04
CA ALA A 61 -7.56 -2.35 16.49
C ALA A 61 -6.33 -1.73 17.19
N GLY A 62 -5.29 -1.38 16.45
CA GLY A 62 -4.06 -0.80 17.00
C GLY A 62 -4.35 0.47 17.82
N PRO A 63 -3.68 0.68 18.97
CA PRO A 63 -3.87 1.87 19.79
C PRO A 63 -3.53 3.17 19.06
N THR A 64 -2.44 3.17 18.29
CA THR A 64 -1.96 4.30 17.51
C THR A 64 -1.63 3.88 16.07
N VAL A 65 -1.45 4.85 15.18
CA VAL A 65 -0.99 4.59 13.80
C VAL A 65 0.35 3.86 13.81
N ARG A 66 1.29 4.27 14.67
CA ARG A 66 2.60 3.62 14.84
C ARG A 66 2.45 2.14 15.15
N GLU A 67 1.76 1.84 16.24
CA GLU A 67 1.59 0.46 16.68
C GLU A 67 0.84 -0.39 15.66
N ALA A 68 -0.14 0.20 14.96
CA ALA A 68 -0.86 -0.47 13.88
C ALA A 68 0.08 -0.86 12.73
N ILE A 69 0.95 0.06 12.29
CA ILE A 69 1.94 -0.20 11.24
C ILE A 69 2.97 -1.23 11.71
N GLU A 70 3.58 -1.01 12.86
CA GLU A 70 4.64 -1.90 13.38
C GLU A 70 4.15 -3.33 13.59
N ARG A 71 2.90 -3.51 14.06
CA ARG A 71 2.29 -4.83 14.22
C ARG A 71 1.93 -5.48 12.89
N ALA A 72 1.51 -4.71 11.88
CA ALA A 72 1.13 -5.25 10.58
C ALA A 72 2.35 -5.69 9.75
N ILE A 73 3.47 -4.98 9.83
CA ILE A 73 4.67 -5.23 9.01
C ILE A 73 5.07 -6.71 8.95
N PRO A 74 5.19 -7.47 10.08
CA PRO A 74 5.60 -8.87 10.03
C PRO A 74 4.63 -9.79 9.27
N TYR A 75 3.39 -9.36 9.10
CA TYR A 75 2.33 -10.16 8.48
C TYR A 75 1.95 -9.69 7.06
N LEU A 76 2.56 -8.63 6.57
CA LEU A 76 2.23 -8.08 5.25
C LEU A 76 2.46 -9.08 4.10
N ALA A 77 3.33 -10.07 4.30
CA ALA A 77 3.49 -11.19 3.35
C ALA A 77 2.21 -12.03 3.17
N LEU A 78 1.23 -11.90 4.08
CA LEU A 78 -0.09 -12.55 3.97
C LEU A 78 -1.14 -11.64 3.32
N SER A 79 -0.77 -10.42 2.93
CA SER A 79 -1.62 -9.46 2.23
C SER A 79 -1.33 -9.48 0.73
N PRO A 80 -2.19 -8.89 -0.10
CA PRO A 80 -1.95 -8.81 -1.55
C PRO A 80 -0.87 -7.78 -1.94
N THR A 81 -0.23 -7.09 -0.99
CA THR A 81 0.86 -6.15 -1.30
C THR A 81 2.18 -6.86 -1.55
N HIS A 82 2.92 -6.38 -2.52
CA HIS A 82 4.31 -6.82 -2.78
C HIS A 82 5.34 -5.79 -2.33
N LEU A 83 4.89 -4.61 -1.89
CA LEU A 83 5.78 -3.64 -1.27
C LEU A 83 6.17 -4.10 0.14
N ARG A 84 7.44 -3.97 0.47
CA ARG A 84 7.94 -4.23 1.82
C ARG A 84 8.01 -2.93 2.60
N PHE A 85 7.23 -2.84 3.66
CA PHE A 85 7.12 -1.63 4.47
C PHE A 85 8.03 -1.66 5.68
N SER A 86 8.58 -0.50 6.01
CA SER A 86 9.23 -0.21 7.29
C SER A 86 8.82 1.18 7.77
N LEU A 87 8.85 1.41 9.07
CA LEU A 87 8.63 2.73 9.65
C LEU A 87 9.98 3.27 10.11
N GLU A 88 10.37 4.43 9.58
CA GLU A 88 11.62 5.11 9.90
C GLU A 88 11.36 6.48 10.52
N GLU A 89 12.17 6.87 11.49
CA GLU A 89 12.11 8.19 12.11
C GLU A 89 13.06 9.15 11.38
N GLY A 90 12.53 10.28 10.95
CA GLY A 90 13.34 11.35 10.40
C GLY A 90 14.11 12.12 11.49
N THR A 91 15.37 12.42 11.23
CA THR A 91 16.22 13.20 12.16
C THR A 91 16.10 14.71 11.95
N ALA A 92 15.41 15.17 10.91
CA ALA A 92 15.23 16.59 10.60
C ALA A 92 14.36 17.31 11.65
N ARG A 93 14.65 18.59 11.88
CA ARG A 93 13.81 19.45 12.74
C ARG A 93 12.38 19.50 12.18
N GLY A 94 11.41 19.15 13.03
CA GLY A 94 10.01 19.05 12.65
C GLY A 94 9.44 17.64 12.83
N GLY A 95 10.30 16.63 12.90
CA GLY A 95 9.97 15.24 13.23
C GLY A 95 8.96 14.64 12.27
N PHE A 96 9.44 13.98 11.21
CA PHE A 96 8.61 13.16 10.34
C PHE A 96 8.90 11.68 10.61
N ALA A 97 7.88 10.85 10.46
CA ALA A 97 8.02 9.43 10.28
C ALA A 97 7.85 9.11 8.79
N TYR A 98 8.57 8.13 8.31
CA TYR A 98 8.51 7.67 6.93
C TYR A 98 8.02 6.23 6.91
N ALA A 99 6.86 5.98 6.31
CA ALA A 99 6.52 4.63 5.90
C ALA A 99 7.23 4.37 4.57
N VAL A 100 8.35 3.66 4.63
CA VAL A 100 9.16 3.30 3.48
C VAL A 100 8.59 2.04 2.84
N ALA A 101 8.39 2.06 1.53
CA ALA A 101 7.87 0.96 0.74
C ALA A 101 8.91 0.53 -0.30
N ALA A 102 9.68 -0.50 0.02
CA ALA A 102 10.69 -1.05 -0.87
C ALA A 102 10.07 -1.91 -1.96
N ASP A 103 10.54 -1.75 -3.20
CA ASP A 103 10.04 -2.42 -4.40
C ASP A 103 11.09 -3.25 -5.16
N ASP A 104 12.27 -3.42 -4.58
CA ASP A 104 13.45 -4.04 -5.18
C ASP A 104 13.25 -5.53 -5.52
N GLU A 105 12.36 -6.24 -4.84
CA GLU A 105 12.03 -7.64 -5.12
C GLU A 105 10.96 -7.81 -6.22
N ILE A 106 10.32 -6.72 -6.65
CA ILE A 106 9.30 -6.75 -7.69
C ILE A 106 9.98 -6.80 -9.07
N PRO A 107 9.59 -7.72 -9.98
CA PRO A 107 10.15 -7.77 -11.32
C PRO A 107 10.03 -6.42 -12.03
N PRO A 108 11.09 -5.95 -12.74
CA PRO A 108 11.11 -4.61 -13.32
C PRO A 108 9.97 -4.31 -14.30
N ASP A 109 9.51 -5.33 -15.04
CA ASP A 109 8.48 -5.23 -16.06
C ASP A 109 7.05 -5.04 -15.51
N VAL A 110 6.83 -5.30 -14.24
CA VAL A 110 5.54 -5.10 -13.56
C VAL A 110 5.64 -4.13 -12.37
N ARG A 111 6.85 -3.63 -12.10
CA ARG A 111 7.13 -2.84 -10.89
C ARG A 111 6.28 -1.58 -10.82
N ALA A 112 6.22 -0.80 -11.90
CA ALA A 112 5.43 0.43 -11.91
C ALA A 112 3.96 0.16 -11.57
N PHE A 113 3.35 -0.82 -12.24
CA PHE A 113 1.98 -1.24 -11.96
C PHE A 113 1.76 -1.63 -10.49
N VAL A 114 2.67 -2.45 -9.92
CA VAL A 114 2.54 -2.92 -8.53
C VAL A 114 2.68 -1.76 -7.55
N VAL A 115 3.66 -0.86 -7.76
CA VAL A 115 3.83 0.34 -6.91
C VAL A 115 2.59 1.23 -6.98
N GLU A 116 2.06 1.48 -8.16
CA GLU A 116 0.80 2.22 -8.35
C GLU A 116 -0.34 1.58 -7.57
N ARG A 117 -0.56 0.27 -7.78
CA ARG A 117 -1.66 -0.48 -7.18
C ARG A 117 -1.58 -0.48 -5.65
N ASP A 118 -0.40 -0.78 -5.12
CA ASP A 118 -0.24 -0.95 -3.68
C ASP A 118 -0.32 0.39 -2.95
N LEU A 119 0.29 1.46 -3.48
CA LEU A 119 0.19 2.78 -2.89
C LEU A 119 -1.22 3.37 -2.99
N ALA A 120 -1.93 3.19 -4.09
CA ALA A 120 -3.32 3.61 -4.21
C ALA A 120 -4.26 2.76 -3.34
N GLY A 121 -3.99 1.45 -3.24
CA GLY A 121 -4.71 0.56 -2.35
C GLY A 121 -4.60 0.96 -0.88
N LEU A 122 -3.42 1.42 -0.44
CA LEU A 122 -3.24 2.00 0.89
C LEU A 122 -4.09 3.27 1.07
N ALA A 123 -4.10 4.19 0.10
CA ALA A 123 -4.93 5.38 0.17
C ALA A 123 -6.39 5.02 0.42
N THR A 124 -6.94 4.11 -0.40
CA THR A 124 -8.31 3.63 -0.29
C THR A 124 -8.59 2.95 1.06
N ALA A 125 -7.64 2.14 1.54
CA ALA A 125 -7.77 1.45 2.82
C ALA A 125 -7.81 2.43 4.00
N PHE A 126 -6.91 3.41 4.04
CA PHE A 126 -6.88 4.43 5.10
C PHE A 126 -8.12 5.33 5.07
N GLN A 127 -8.54 5.77 3.88
CA GLN A 127 -9.77 6.56 3.71
C GLN A 127 -11.00 5.77 4.18
N GLY A 128 -11.13 4.52 3.77
CA GLY A 128 -12.22 3.62 4.19
C GLY A 128 -12.24 3.35 5.70
N ALA A 129 -11.07 3.35 6.35
CA ALA A 129 -10.92 3.21 7.79
C ALA A 129 -11.09 4.53 8.55
N GLN A 130 -11.27 5.66 7.85
CA GLN A 130 -11.30 7.01 8.43
C GLN A 130 -10.02 7.37 9.21
N ILE A 131 -8.88 6.85 8.74
CA ILE A 131 -7.56 7.15 9.29
C ILE A 131 -6.92 8.24 8.43
N ASP A 132 -6.78 9.42 9.00
CA ASP A 132 -6.08 10.53 8.35
C ASP A 132 -4.63 10.60 8.86
N LEU A 133 -3.69 10.27 7.97
CA LEU A 133 -2.27 10.36 8.25
C LEU A 133 -1.72 11.79 8.14
N GLU A 134 -2.51 12.73 7.60
CA GLU A 134 -2.06 14.10 7.26
C GLU A 134 -0.72 14.08 6.51
N LEU A 135 -0.63 13.24 5.47
CA LEU A 135 0.60 13.16 4.69
C LEU A 135 1.03 14.55 4.21
N THR A 136 2.28 14.87 4.39
CA THR A 136 2.86 16.12 3.88
C THR A 136 3.51 15.96 2.53
N ALA A 137 3.95 14.75 2.21
CA ALA A 137 4.49 14.41 0.89
C ALA A 137 4.44 12.91 0.65
N ILE A 138 4.54 12.54 -0.63
CA ILE A 138 4.85 11.19 -1.09
C ILE A 138 6.08 11.30 -2.00
N GLU A 139 7.12 10.55 -1.69
CA GLU A 139 8.23 10.29 -2.59
C GLU A 139 7.96 8.96 -3.29
N THR A 140 8.13 8.88 -4.60
CA THR A 140 7.87 7.65 -5.35
C THR A 140 8.88 7.38 -6.45
N THR A 141 9.13 6.10 -6.72
CA THR A 141 9.95 5.63 -7.85
C THR A 141 9.25 5.80 -9.19
N LEU A 142 7.94 6.08 -9.18
CA LEU A 142 7.11 6.25 -10.37
C LEU A 142 7.47 7.50 -11.19
N GLY A 143 7.04 7.51 -12.46
CA GLY A 143 7.14 8.68 -13.33
C GLY A 143 6.17 9.80 -12.93
N ALA A 144 6.34 10.99 -13.56
CA ALA A 144 5.58 12.19 -13.20
C ALA A 144 4.05 12.01 -13.37
N GLU A 145 3.61 11.39 -14.45
CA GLU A 145 2.18 11.17 -14.73
C GLU A 145 1.53 10.26 -13.67
N SER A 146 2.18 9.14 -13.33
CA SER A 146 1.71 8.27 -12.23
C SER A 146 1.74 8.97 -10.88
N ALA A 147 2.72 9.85 -10.64
CA ALA A 147 2.82 10.62 -9.40
C ALA A 147 1.66 11.62 -9.25
N GLU A 148 1.24 12.28 -10.34
CA GLU A 148 0.07 13.17 -10.35
C GLU A 148 -1.21 12.40 -10.02
N LEU A 149 -1.44 11.25 -10.66
CA LEU A 149 -2.58 10.38 -10.39
C LEU A 149 -2.56 9.82 -8.95
N LEU A 150 -1.37 9.54 -8.41
CA LEU A 150 -1.22 9.10 -7.04
C LEU A 150 -1.55 10.22 -6.05
N ALA A 151 -1.20 11.48 -6.37
CA ALA A 151 -1.61 12.64 -5.56
C ALA A 151 -3.13 12.73 -5.47
N GLU A 152 -3.85 12.58 -6.59
CA GLU A 152 -5.31 12.55 -6.61
C GLU A 152 -5.87 11.42 -5.73
N ALA A 153 -5.30 10.21 -5.83
CA ALA A 153 -5.74 9.06 -5.05
C ALA A 153 -5.60 9.28 -3.53
N TRP A 154 -4.59 10.04 -3.11
CA TRP A 154 -4.35 10.40 -1.71
C TRP A 154 -5.03 11.71 -1.28
N GLY A 155 -5.66 12.44 -2.19
CA GLY A 155 -6.25 13.76 -1.92
C GLY A 155 -5.19 14.84 -1.62
N LEU A 156 -4.01 14.73 -2.22
CA LEU A 156 -2.90 15.66 -2.04
C LEU A 156 -2.79 16.62 -3.23
N GLU A 157 -2.20 17.79 -2.98
CA GLU A 157 -1.74 18.66 -4.06
C GLU A 157 -0.62 17.95 -4.87
N SER A 158 -0.63 18.09 -6.19
CA SER A 158 0.37 17.43 -7.06
C SER A 158 1.83 17.76 -6.66
N ALA A 159 2.07 18.96 -6.16
CA ALA A 159 3.39 19.39 -5.68
C ALA A 159 3.88 18.62 -4.43
N ALA A 160 2.98 17.96 -3.71
CA ALA A 160 3.34 17.13 -2.56
C ALA A 160 3.83 15.74 -2.96
N VAL A 161 3.72 15.35 -4.24
CA VAL A 161 4.20 14.04 -4.72
C VAL A 161 5.45 14.23 -5.58
N VAL A 162 6.57 13.68 -5.11
CA VAL A 162 7.87 13.77 -5.77
C VAL A 162 8.15 12.49 -6.54
N ALA A 163 8.16 12.60 -7.87
CA ALA A 163 8.40 11.49 -8.78
C ALA A 163 9.90 11.15 -8.94
N ARG A 164 10.18 9.93 -9.41
CA ARG A 164 11.53 9.44 -9.76
C ARG A 164 12.52 9.48 -8.60
N CYS A 165 12.03 9.28 -7.39
CA CYS A 165 12.86 9.10 -6.20
C CYS A 165 13.51 7.72 -6.21
N ALA A 166 14.54 7.53 -5.37
CA ALA A 166 15.21 6.24 -5.23
C ALA A 166 14.37 5.19 -4.49
N THR A 167 13.40 5.64 -3.69
CA THR A 167 12.52 4.79 -2.86
C THR A 167 11.13 5.39 -2.82
N ASN A 168 10.14 4.56 -2.46
CA ASN A 168 8.80 5.04 -2.17
C ASN A 168 8.69 5.35 -0.67
N ARG A 169 8.18 6.54 -0.32
CA ARG A 169 7.99 6.97 1.07
C ARG A 169 6.71 7.77 1.23
N LEU A 170 5.96 7.45 2.27
CA LEU A 170 4.87 8.30 2.77
C LEU A 170 5.43 9.14 3.91
N VAL A 171 5.42 10.45 3.75
CA VAL A 171 5.98 11.40 4.74
C VAL A 171 4.86 11.81 5.69
N ILE A 172 4.93 11.30 6.93
CA ILE A 172 3.90 11.46 7.95
C ILE A 172 4.42 12.42 9.03
N PRO A 173 3.69 13.48 9.42
CA PRO A 173 4.07 14.27 10.58
C PRO A 173 4.19 13.37 11.81
N ARG A 174 5.31 13.45 12.55
CA ARG A 174 5.60 12.56 13.68
C ARG A 174 4.47 12.48 14.69
N GLN A 175 3.85 13.62 14.97
CA GLN A 175 2.71 13.69 15.88
C GLN A 175 1.52 12.87 15.44
N ARG A 176 1.40 12.56 14.12
CA ARG A 176 0.29 11.79 13.56
C ARG A 176 0.47 10.29 13.73
N VAL A 177 1.68 9.79 13.76
CA VAL A 177 1.90 8.35 14.01
C VAL A 177 1.56 7.94 15.44
N ASP A 178 1.59 8.88 16.37
CA ASP A 178 1.30 8.62 17.79
C ASP A 178 -0.16 9.00 18.17
N VAL A 179 -0.99 9.43 17.21
CA VAL A 179 -2.42 9.67 17.43
C VAL A 179 -3.16 8.35 17.62
N ARG A 180 -4.07 8.33 18.61
CA ARG A 180 -4.93 7.19 18.87
C ARG A 180 -5.88 6.96 17.67
N LEU A 181 -5.96 5.71 17.23
CA LEU A 181 -6.88 5.35 16.16
C LEU A 181 -8.34 5.41 16.62
N PRO A 182 -9.29 5.84 15.75
CA PRO A 182 -10.70 5.96 16.10
C PRO A 182 -11.33 4.64 16.56
N GLN A 183 -10.85 3.52 16.03
CA GLN A 183 -11.35 2.17 16.30
C GLN A 183 -10.46 1.38 17.26
N ALA A 184 -9.52 2.05 17.94
CA ALA A 184 -8.59 1.43 18.86
C ALA A 184 -9.32 0.64 19.95
N ASP A 185 -9.06 -0.67 20.01
CA ASP A 185 -9.59 -1.59 21.01
C ASP A 185 -8.45 -2.44 21.59
N GLU A 186 -8.10 -2.16 22.86
CA GLU A 186 -6.98 -2.84 23.52
C GLU A 186 -7.20 -4.34 23.71
N ASN A 187 -8.45 -4.79 23.84
CA ASN A 187 -8.74 -6.22 24.02
C ASN A 187 -8.53 -6.95 22.69
N THR A 188 -9.03 -6.39 21.60
CA THR A 188 -8.79 -6.92 20.24
C THR A 188 -7.31 -6.85 19.89
N ALA A 189 -6.63 -5.74 20.20
CA ALA A 189 -5.21 -5.57 19.93
C ALA A 189 -4.29 -6.58 20.66
N ARG A 190 -4.75 -7.16 21.79
CA ARG A 190 -4.01 -8.20 22.54
C ARG A 190 -4.14 -9.60 21.92
N LEU A 191 -5.04 -9.81 20.98
CA LEU A 191 -5.23 -11.10 20.32
C LEU A 191 -4.16 -11.34 19.23
N PHE A 192 -3.46 -10.30 18.86
CA PHE A 192 -2.39 -10.27 17.85
C PHE A 192 -1.06 -9.84 18.46
#